data_7284f7e9ec89df7504263f6f978fd0d2
#
_entry.id   7284f7e9ec89df7504263f6f978fd0d2
#
_cell.length_a   1.000
_cell.length_b   1.000
_cell.length_c   1.000
_cell.angle_alpha   90.00
_cell.angle_beta   90.00
_cell.angle_gamma   90.00
#
_symmetry.space_group_name_H-M   'P 1'
#
loop_
_entity.id
_entity.type
_entity.pdbx_description
1 polymer ?
#
loop_
_entity_poly.entity_id
_entity_poly.type
_entity_poly.pdbx_seq_one_letter_code
_entity_poly.pdbx_strand_id
1 'polypeptide(L)'
;MNVPEGVNVIQLPPRTEKQFKGVDHTRLISSGLKAFLMDEKLQPCDQQILLGMIPYLQYGNFFSLPITKLAELIRKKQPNISRSIKTLVAAGYLQPFSKKDRVTTYMIDPNLVYKGYAHNWKQTKELWNQINLARNPNDSLLGDI
;
A
#
# COMPACT_ATOMS: atom_id res chain seq x y z
N MET A 1 -4.76 15.88 28.43
CA MET A 1 -3.36 15.61 28.06
C MET A 1 -2.45 16.53 28.85
N ASN A 2 -1.52 15.96 29.59
CA ASN A 2 -0.57 16.76 30.35
C ASN A 2 0.53 17.27 29.44
N VAL A 3 0.71 18.58 29.39
CA VAL A 3 1.74 19.22 28.57
C VAL A 3 2.85 19.73 29.52
N PRO A 4 4.12 19.40 29.24
CA PRO A 4 5.21 19.92 30.07
C PRO A 4 5.24 21.44 30.07
N GLU A 5 5.69 22.02 31.18
CA GLU A 5 5.89 23.46 31.27
C GLU A 5 6.86 23.94 30.19
N GLY A 6 6.58 25.11 29.60
CA GLY A 6 7.42 25.71 28.58
C GLY A 6 7.17 25.21 27.18
N VAL A 7 6.22 24.30 26.98
CA VAL A 7 5.84 23.81 25.65
C VAL A 7 4.64 24.59 25.14
N ASN A 8 4.80 25.21 23.97
CA ASN A 8 3.70 25.87 23.28
C ASN A 8 2.86 24.83 22.54
N VAL A 9 1.58 24.80 22.85
CA VAL A 9 0.65 23.89 22.16
C VAL A 9 -0.16 24.69 21.17
N ILE A 10 -0.06 24.30 19.90
CA ILE A 10 -0.90 24.86 18.83
C ILE A 10 -2.15 24.01 18.76
N GLN A 11 -3.31 24.63 19.02
CA GLN A 11 -4.58 23.94 18.81
C GLN A 11 -4.88 23.86 17.33
N LEU A 12 -4.91 22.63 16.80
CA LEU A 12 -5.32 22.38 15.44
C LEU A 12 -6.84 22.11 15.39
N PRO A 13 -7.54 22.54 14.34
CA PRO A 13 -8.94 22.20 14.21
C PRO A 13 -9.11 20.69 14.07
N PRO A 14 -10.26 20.12 14.48
CA PRO A 14 -10.54 18.71 14.27
C PRO A 14 -10.37 18.33 12.80
N ARG A 15 -9.69 17.22 12.54
CA ARG A 15 -9.51 16.73 11.17
C ARG A 15 -10.83 16.14 10.68
N THR A 16 -11.29 16.61 9.53
CA THR A 16 -12.47 16.10 8.85
C THR A 16 -12.12 15.80 7.40
N GLU A 17 -12.94 14.98 6.75
CA GLU A 17 -12.76 14.71 5.32
C GLU A 17 -12.82 16.00 4.49
N LYS A 18 -13.54 17.02 4.96
CA LYS A 18 -13.65 18.31 4.27
C LYS A 18 -12.30 19.02 4.11
N GLN A 19 -11.36 18.82 5.05
CA GLN A 19 -10.06 19.48 5.00
C GLN A 19 -9.23 19.01 3.80
N PHE A 20 -9.50 17.81 3.29
CA PHE A 20 -8.78 17.21 2.17
C PHE A 20 -9.61 17.15 0.90
N LYS A 21 -10.78 17.80 0.88
CA LYS A 21 -11.64 17.80 -0.30
C LYS A 21 -10.92 18.44 -1.47
N GLY A 22 -10.87 17.74 -2.60
CA GLY A 22 -10.18 18.20 -3.79
C GLY A 22 -8.66 17.94 -3.78
N VAL A 23 -8.13 17.42 -2.69
CA VAL A 23 -6.71 17.06 -2.59
C VAL A 23 -6.58 15.55 -2.74
N ASP A 24 -5.80 15.13 -3.75
CA ASP A 24 -5.47 13.70 -3.89
C ASP A 24 -4.50 13.33 -2.78
N HIS A 25 -4.92 12.42 -1.92
CA HIS A 25 -4.10 12.02 -0.77
C HIS A 25 -4.27 10.55 -0.46
N THR A 26 -3.26 10.00 0.22
CA THR A 26 -3.25 8.62 0.72
C THR A 26 -2.82 8.66 2.18
N ARG A 27 -3.48 7.88 3.02
CA ARG A 27 -3.18 7.82 4.45
C ARG A 27 -2.17 6.73 4.72
N LEU A 28 -1.17 7.05 5.53
CA LEU A 28 -0.24 6.06 6.06
C LEU A 28 -0.70 5.66 7.47
N ILE A 29 -0.76 4.36 7.71
CA ILE A 29 -1.14 3.84 9.03
C ILE A 29 0.15 3.63 9.82
N SER A 30 0.31 4.37 10.91
CA SER A 30 1.59 4.44 11.63
C SER A 30 2.11 3.09 12.08
N SER A 31 1.25 2.25 12.64
CA SER A 31 1.66 0.92 13.12
C SER A 31 2.08 0.01 11.98
N GLY A 32 1.34 0.03 10.87
CA GLY A 32 1.68 -0.76 9.69
C GLY A 32 2.97 -0.27 9.03
N LEU A 33 3.14 1.05 8.93
CA LEU A 33 4.36 1.64 8.37
C LEU A 33 5.59 1.27 9.20
N LYS A 34 5.47 1.33 10.53
CA LYS A 34 6.56 0.93 11.42
C LYS A 34 6.94 -0.53 11.20
N ALA A 35 5.96 -1.42 11.15
CA ALA A 35 6.21 -2.84 10.91
C ALA A 35 6.89 -3.07 9.55
N PHE A 36 6.44 -2.35 8.52
CA PHE A 36 7.00 -2.44 7.18
C PHE A 36 8.47 -2.01 7.15
N LEU A 37 8.79 -0.88 7.79
CA LEU A 37 10.16 -0.35 7.80
C LEU A 37 11.12 -1.24 8.61
N MET A 38 10.61 -1.98 9.58
CA MET A 38 11.41 -2.86 10.43
C MET A 38 11.43 -4.31 9.95
N ASP A 39 10.79 -4.61 8.83
CA ASP A 39 10.70 -5.99 8.31
C ASP A 39 12.01 -6.40 7.66
N GLU A 40 12.72 -7.33 8.32
CA GLU A 40 14.02 -7.83 7.86
C GLU A 40 13.93 -8.68 6.58
N LYS A 41 12.74 -9.14 6.20
CA LYS A 41 12.53 -9.88 4.95
C LYS A 41 12.62 -8.99 3.72
N LEU A 42 12.59 -7.66 3.90
CA LEU A 42 12.60 -6.69 2.81
C LEU A 42 13.97 -6.06 2.66
N GLN A 43 14.38 -5.86 1.40
CA GLN A 43 15.53 -5.05 1.04
C GLN A 43 15.10 -3.59 0.87
N PRO A 44 16.02 -2.61 0.97
CA PRO A 44 15.67 -1.21 0.73
C PRO A 44 15.01 -0.97 -0.63
N CYS A 45 15.41 -1.71 -1.66
CA CYS A 45 14.79 -1.61 -2.98
C CYS A 45 13.31 -2.01 -2.93
N ASP A 46 12.98 -3.08 -2.18
CA ASP A 46 11.60 -3.53 -2.04
C ASP A 46 10.74 -2.45 -1.38
N GLN A 47 11.26 -1.82 -0.34
CA GLN A 47 10.59 -0.74 0.36
C GLN A 47 10.38 0.48 -0.55
N GLN A 48 11.40 0.87 -1.32
CA GLN A 48 11.29 1.98 -2.25
C GLN A 48 10.24 1.73 -3.32
N ILE A 49 10.15 0.52 -3.82
CA ILE A 49 9.19 0.17 -4.87
C ILE A 49 7.77 0.24 -4.33
N LEU A 50 7.50 -0.32 -3.14
CA LEU A 50 6.18 -0.21 -2.55
C LEU A 50 5.79 1.25 -2.31
N LEU A 51 6.68 2.05 -1.72
CA LEU A 51 6.42 3.45 -1.47
C LEU A 51 6.22 4.23 -2.78
N GLY A 52 6.92 3.83 -3.85
CA GLY A 52 6.75 4.42 -5.18
C GLY A 52 5.42 4.08 -5.84
N MET A 53 4.77 2.99 -5.43
CA MET A 53 3.45 2.63 -5.94
C MET A 53 2.34 3.47 -5.31
N ILE A 54 2.55 3.95 -4.08
CA ILE A 54 1.50 4.62 -3.29
C ILE A 54 0.88 5.82 -4.01
N PRO A 55 1.65 6.74 -4.65
CA PRO A 55 1.05 7.87 -5.35
C PRO A 55 0.09 7.50 -6.48
N TYR A 56 0.19 6.28 -6.97
CA TYR A 56 -0.61 5.80 -8.12
C TYR A 56 -1.73 4.85 -7.71
N LEU A 57 -2.01 4.75 -6.41
CA LEU A 57 -3.11 3.93 -5.92
C LEU A 57 -4.46 4.49 -6.35
N GLN A 58 -5.35 3.60 -6.72
CA GLN A 58 -6.76 3.87 -6.94
C GLN A 58 -7.55 3.63 -5.65
N TYR A 59 -8.74 4.16 -5.57
CA TYR A 59 -9.61 3.98 -4.41
C TYR A 59 -9.85 2.50 -4.12
N GLY A 60 -9.76 2.12 -2.87
CA GLY A 60 -9.84 0.72 -2.44
C GLY A 60 -8.50 0.03 -2.42
N ASN A 61 -7.40 0.77 -2.52
CA ASN A 61 -6.02 0.26 -2.47
C ASN A 61 -5.58 -0.54 -3.68
N PHE A 62 -6.18 -0.30 -4.85
CA PHE A 62 -5.81 -1.01 -6.07
C PHE A 62 -4.71 -0.29 -6.82
N PHE A 63 -3.78 -1.08 -7.36
CA PHE A 63 -2.69 -0.60 -8.20
C PHE A 63 -2.71 -1.39 -9.51
N SER A 64 -2.89 -0.69 -10.64
CA SER A 64 -3.10 -1.32 -11.95
C SER A 64 -2.12 -0.90 -13.03
N LEU A 65 -1.04 -0.19 -12.70
CA LEU A 65 -0.08 0.23 -13.71
C LEU A 65 0.77 -0.96 -14.18
N PRO A 66 1.09 -1.02 -15.48
CA PRO A 66 2.07 -1.99 -15.97
C PRO A 66 3.43 -1.79 -15.32
N ILE A 67 4.19 -2.87 -15.16
CA ILE A 67 5.55 -2.80 -14.58
C ILE A 67 6.44 -1.89 -15.40
N THR A 68 6.30 -1.90 -16.74
CA THR A 68 7.05 -1.01 -17.61
C THR A 68 6.83 0.46 -17.29
N LYS A 69 5.57 0.84 -17.03
CA LYS A 69 5.23 2.21 -16.68
C LYS A 69 5.74 2.58 -15.29
N LEU A 70 5.60 1.68 -14.33
CA LEU A 70 6.13 1.89 -12.98
C LEU A 70 7.65 2.07 -13.01
N ALA A 71 8.35 1.27 -13.83
CA ALA A 71 9.80 1.38 -13.99
C ALA A 71 10.23 2.77 -14.45
N GLU A 72 9.50 3.36 -15.39
CA GLU A 72 9.74 4.72 -15.84
C GLU A 72 9.51 5.75 -14.73
N LEU A 73 8.38 5.62 -14.02
CA LEU A 73 7.94 6.59 -13.03
C LEU A 73 8.88 6.67 -11.83
N ILE A 74 9.37 5.53 -11.35
CA ILE A 74 10.23 5.48 -10.17
C ILE A 74 11.70 5.27 -10.51
N ARG A 75 12.05 5.27 -11.80
CA ARG A 75 13.43 5.16 -12.31
C ARG A 75 14.16 3.93 -11.78
N LYS A 76 13.50 2.78 -11.86
CA LYS A 76 14.07 1.47 -11.52
C LYS A 76 14.00 0.56 -12.73
N LYS A 77 14.91 -0.42 -12.80
CA LYS A 77 14.90 -1.39 -13.88
C LYS A 77 13.78 -2.41 -13.69
N GLN A 78 13.12 -2.80 -14.78
CA GLN A 78 12.00 -3.75 -14.72
C GLN A 78 12.32 -5.05 -13.98
N PRO A 79 13.47 -5.71 -14.18
CA PRO A 79 13.78 -6.94 -13.45
C PRO A 79 13.82 -6.73 -11.94
N ASN A 80 14.30 -5.58 -11.49
CA ASN A 80 14.34 -5.24 -10.06
C ASN A 80 12.92 -5.07 -9.51
N ILE A 81 12.05 -4.41 -10.27
CA ILE A 81 10.66 -4.21 -9.88
C ILE A 81 9.93 -5.55 -9.80
N SER A 82 10.07 -6.40 -10.81
CA SER A 82 9.40 -7.72 -10.81
C SER A 82 9.84 -8.56 -9.61
N ARG A 83 11.13 -8.55 -9.29
CA ARG A 83 11.66 -9.28 -8.13
C ARG A 83 11.12 -8.72 -6.82
N SER A 84 11.11 -7.39 -6.67
CA SER A 84 10.59 -6.75 -5.46
C SER A 84 9.10 -6.99 -5.28
N ILE A 85 8.31 -6.98 -6.36
CA ILE A 85 6.88 -7.29 -6.27
C ILE A 85 6.67 -8.71 -5.75
N LYS A 86 7.45 -9.69 -6.24
CA LYS A 86 7.36 -11.06 -5.72
C LYS A 86 7.71 -11.13 -4.24
N THR A 87 8.75 -10.43 -3.83
CA THR A 87 9.15 -10.35 -2.43
C THR A 87 8.05 -9.71 -1.57
N LEU A 88 7.46 -8.62 -2.04
CA LEU A 88 6.37 -7.92 -1.33
C LEU A 88 5.10 -8.78 -1.22
N VAL A 89 4.79 -9.54 -2.25
CA VAL A 89 3.66 -10.49 -2.22
C VAL A 89 3.95 -11.60 -1.20
N ALA A 90 5.14 -12.18 -1.23
CA ALA A 90 5.53 -13.22 -0.29
C ALA A 90 5.54 -12.73 1.15
N ALA A 91 5.91 -11.47 1.37
CA ALA A 91 5.93 -10.86 2.71
C ALA A 91 4.55 -10.40 3.18
N GLY A 92 3.53 -10.42 2.32
CA GLY A 92 2.15 -10.10 2.71
C GLY A 92 1.74 -8.65 2.58
N TYR A 93 2.51 -7.81 1.87
CA TYR A 93 2.17 -6.39 1.68
C TYR A 93 1.37 -6.12 0.41
N LEU A 94 1.50 -7.00 -0.58
CA LEU A 94 0.75 -6.95 -1.82
C LEU A 94 0.01 -8.24 -2.04
N GLN A 95 -1.15 -8.16 -2.69
CA GLN A 95 -1.84 -9.36 -3.16
C GLN A 95 -2.28 -9.14 -4.61
N PRO A 96 -2.04 -10.13 -5.52
CA PRO A 96 -2.64 -10.08 -6.83
C PRO A 96 -4.16 -10.17 -6.68
N PHE A 97 -4.87 -9.28 -7.33
CA PHE A 97 -6.33 -9.25 -7.29
C PHE A 97 -6.94 -9.75 -8.60
N SER A 98 -6.44 -9.25 -9.73
CA SER A 98 -6.93 -9.65 -11.05
C SER A 98 -5.85 -9.41 -12.09
N LYS A 99 -6.00 -10.03 -13.24
CA LYS A 99 -5.10 -9.83 -14.38
C LYS A 99 -5.94 -9.61 -15.63
N LYS A 100 -5.66 -8.50 -16.33
CA LYS A 100 -6.33 -8.16 -17.57
C LYS A 100 -5.32 -7.58 -18.55
N ASP A 101 -5.31 -8.06 -19.80
CA ASP A 101 -4.44 -7.55 -20.86
C ASP A 101 -2.97 -7.54 -20.44
N ARG A 102 -2.51 -8.59 -19.76
CA ARG A 102 -1.13 -8.76 -19.24
C ARG A 102 -0.77 -7.80 -18.13
N VAL A 103 -1.73 -7.04 -17.62
CA VAL A 103 -1.52 -6.16 -16.48
C VAL A 103 -2.18 -6.78 -15.24
N THR A 104 -1.37 -7.02 -14.21
CA THR A 104 -1.87 -7.50 -12.93
C THR A 104 -2.29 -6.31 -12.08
N THR A 105 -3.51 -6.37 -11.55
CA THR A 105 -3.96 -5.43 -10.53
C THR A 105 -3.62 -6.00 -9.18
N TYR A 106 -2.88 -5.24 -8.39
CA TYR A 106 -2.52 -5.60 -7.02
C TYR A 106 -3.37 -4.81 -6.05
N MET A 107 -3.57 -5.39 -4.87
CA MET A 107 -4.11 -4.67 -3.73
C MET A 107 -2.99 -4.50 -2.71
N ILE A 108 -2.84 -3.30 -2.15
CA ILE A 108 -1.86 -3.03 -1.09
C ILE A 108 -2.55 -3.15 0.27
N ASP A 109 -1.81 -3.67 1.24
CA ASP A 109 -2.30 -3.90 2.60
C ASP A 109 -2.93 -2.62 3.20
N PRO A 110 -4.24 -2.60 3.48
CA PRO A 110 -4.91 -1.44 4.06
C PRO A 110 -4.51 -1.17 5.52
N ASN A 111 -3.77 -2.08 6.15
CA ASN A 111 -3.18 -1.82 7.46
C ASN A 111 -1.88 -1.02 7.37
N LEU A 112 -1.32 -0.87 6.19
CA LEU A 112 -0.12 -0.08 5.93
C LEU A 112 -0.48 1.29 5.36
N VAL A 113 -1.26 1.30 4.28
CA VAL A 113 -1.69 2.52 3.58
C VAL A 113 -3.16 2.39 3.24
N TYR A 114 -3.84 3.52 3.07
CA TYR A 114 -5.23 3.50 2.66
C TYR A 114 -5.54 4.65 1.70
N LYS A 115 -6.06 4.30 0.53
CA LYS A 115 -6.59 5.22 -0.47
C LYS A 115 -8.09 4.98 -0.60
N GLY A 116 -8.90 5.91 -0.08
CA GLY A 116 -10.34 5.79 -0.13
C GLY A 116 -11.02 6.67 0.90
N TYR A 117 -12.33 6.55 0.99
CA TYR A 117 -13.13 7.25 2.00
C TYR A 117 -12.98 6.59 3.36
N ALA A 118 -12.93 7.39 4.42
CA ALA A 118 -12.75 6.88 5.79
C ALA A 118 -13.79 5.83 6.17
N HIS A 119 -15.05 6.03 5.77
CA HIS A 119 -16.14 5.11 6.09
C HIS A 119 -16.04 3.76 5.37
N ASN A 120 -15.22 3.66 4.33
CA ASN A 120 -15.01 2.41 3.57
C ASN A 120 -13.77 1.63 4.02
N TRP A 121 -13.01 2.13 4.98
CA TRP A 121 -11.76 1.49 5.41
C TRP A 121 -12.00 0.08 5.95
N LYS A 122 -13.03 -0.08 6.77
CA LYS A 122 -13.37 -1.38 7.34
C LYS A 122 -13.72 -2.39 6.24
N GLN A 123 -14.50 -1.98 5.24
CA GLN A 123 -14.86 -2.84 4.12
C GLN A 123 -13.64 -3.22 3.29
N THR A 124 -12.71 -2.29 3.08
CA THR A 124 -11.47 -2.57 2.37
C THR A 124 -10.61 -3.58 3.13
N LYS A 125 -10.53 -3.46 4.45
CA LYS A 125 -9.81 -4.45 5.26
C LYS A 125 -10.47 -5.82 5.21
N GLU A 126 -11.79 -5.88 5.20
CA GLU A 126 -12.52 -7.14 5.06
C GLU A 126 -12.23 -7.82 3.73
N LEU A 127 -12.23 -7.06 2.63
CA LEU A 127 -11.86 -7.59 1.32
C LEU A 127 -10.43 -8.12 1.31
N TRP A 128 -9.49 -7.38 1.89
CA TRP A 128 -8.11 -7.82 2.03
C TRP A 128 -8.00 -9.14 2.78
N ASN A 129 -8.72 -9.27 3.89
CA ASN A 129 -8.72 -10.49 4.68
C ASN A 129 -9.35 -11.67 3.91
N GLN A 130 -10.40 -11.43 3.15
CA GLN A 130 -11.03 -12.46 2.32
C GLN A 130 -10.07 -12.97 1.25
N ILE A 131 -9.32 -12.07 0.61
CA ILE A 131 -8.32 -12.46 -0.39
C ILE A 131 -7.22 -13.29 0.27
N ASN A 132 -6.76 -12.90 1.46
CA ASN A 132 -5.77 -13.67 2.22
C ASN A 132 -6.26 -15.07 2.56
N LEU A 133 -7.50 -15.22 3.00
CA LEU A 133 -8.07 -16.52 3.37
C LEU A 133 -8.28 -17.41 2.14
N ALA A 134 -8.61 -16.83 1.00
CA ALA A 134 -8.83 -17.58 -0.24
C ALA A 134 -7.51 -18.07 -0.85
N ARG A 135 -6.39 -17.47 -0.50
CA ARG A 135 -5.07 -17.86 -0.99
C ARG A 135 -4.43 -18.85 -0.03
N ASN A 136 -3.84 -19.90 -0.59
CA ASN A 136 -2.98 -20.80 0.17
C ASN A 136 -1.55 -20.72 -0.37
N PRO A 137 -0.56 -21.28 0.34
CA PRO A 137 0.84 -21.19 -0.08
C PRO A 137 1.12 -21.77 -1.48
N ASN A 138 0.23 -22.61 -1.99
CA ASN A 138 0.36 -23.26 -3.28
C ASN A 138 -0.54 -22.65 -4.35
N ASP A 139 -1.08 -21.46 -4.09
CA ASP A 139 -1.98 -20.79 -5.02
C ASP A 139 -1.26 -20.43 -6.32
N SER A 140 -1.87 -20.80 -7.46
CA SER A 140 -1.31 -20.54 -8.79
C SER A 140 -1.15 -19.06 -9.11
N LEU A 141 -1.89 -18.17 -8.45
CA LEU A 141 -1.73 -16.73 -8.67
C LEU A 141 -0.32 -16.25 -8.37
N LEU A 142 0.37 -16.86 -7.40
CA LEU A 142 1.75 -16.51 -7.09
C LEU A 142 2.70 -16.93 -8.22
N GLY A 143 2.40 -18.00 -8.92
CA GLY A 143 3.19 -18.47 -10.06
C GLY A 143 3.05 -17.59 -11.28
N ASP A 144 1.95 -16.87 -11.41
CA ASP A 144 1.60 -16.06 -12.58
C ASP A 144 2.13 -14.61 -12.48
N ILE A 145 2.75 -14.27 -11.39
CA ILE A 145 3.27 -12.91 -11.13
C ILE A 145 4.60 -12.66 -11.85
#